data_bd49f1db849a44c163ed2d6b1e689dba
#
_entry.id   bd49f1db849a44c163ed2d6b1e689dba
#
_cell.length_a   1.000
_cell.length_b   1.000
_cell.length_c   1.000
_cell.angle_alpha   90.00
_cell.angle_beta   90.00
_cell.angle_gamma   90.00
#
_symmetry.space_group_name_H-M   'P 1'
#
loop_
_entity.id
_entity.type
_entity.pdbx_description
1 polymer ?
#
loop_
_entity_poly.entity_id
_entity_poly.type
_entity_poly.pdbx_seq_one_letter_code
_entity_poly.pdbx_strand_id
1 'polypeptide(L)'
;KIAVLKDSPVNRVSLGVQTFDNRLLKKIGRSHQEQDIYDNIDRLKLAGFDNISIDLIYALPTQTMEQVQENVAKALALDIPHMSLYSLILENHTVFMNRMRRGKLPLPKEELEAEMFEYIIQELERAGFEHYEISNFSKPGFESRHNLMYWDNAEYYGLGAGASGYVNGVRYKNHGPIRHYMQAVEKGNARVQEEHLSQTEMMEEEMFLGLRKKTGVSKKRFEEKFGVNFDQQYGPVVEKLTQQGLLVPDKDIVRMTKKGLFLGDTVAEKFILE
;
A
#
# COMPACT_ATOMS: atom_id res chain seq x y z
N LYS A 1 -14.33 -13.78 18.36
CA LYS A 1 -14.21 -13.09 17.07
C LYS A 1 -13.80 -14.07 15.96
N ILE A 2 -12.73 -14.86 16.11
CA ILE A 2 -12.26 -15.82 15.07
C ILE A 2 -13.35 -16.83 14.70
N ALA A 3 -14.10 -17.39 15.66
CA ALA A 3 -15.21 -18.28 15.38
C ALA A 3 -16.27 -17.64 14.46
N VAL A 4 -16.63 -16.36 14.72
CA VAL A 4 -17.58 -15.62 13.87
C VAL A 4 -17.02 -15.42 12.46
N LEU A 5 -15.72 -15.15 12.32
CA LEU A 5 -15.08 -15.03 10.99
C LEU A 5 -15.09 -16.36 10.24
N LYS A 6 -14.84 -17.48 10.94
CA LYS A 6 -14.87 -18.82 10.35
C LYS A 6 -16.25 -19.18 9.78
N ASP A 7 -17.33 -18.74 10.44
CA ASP A 7 -18.72 -19.00 10.03
C ASP A 7 -19.22 -17.98 8.97
N SER A 8 -18.36 -17.11 8.48
CA SER A 8 -18.64 -16.09 7.46
C SER A 8 -17.90 -16.38 6.16
N PRO A 9 -18.18 -15.68 5.04
CA PRO A 9 -17.43 -15.81 3.78
C PRO A 9 -16.04 -15.18 3.82
N VAL A 10 -15.54 -14.73 4.97
CA VAL A 10 -14.19 -14.17 5.12
C VAL A 10 -13.17 -15.29 4.92
N ASN A 11 -12.25 -15.09 3.96
CA ASN A 11 -11.20 -16.05 3.62
C ASN A 11 -9.78 -15.48 3.76
N ARG A 12 -9.63 -14.20 4.11
CA ARG A 12 -8.35 -13.54 4.33
C ARG A 12 -8.40 -12.67 5.59
N VAL A 13 -7.35 -12.74 6.40
CA VAL A 13 -7.21 -11.94 7.63
C VAL A 13 -5.88 -11.21 7.60
N SER A 14 -5.88 -9.89 7.82
CA SER A 14 -4.66 -9.09 8.02
C SER A 14 -4.58 -8.61 9.47
N LEU A 15 -3.40 -8.78 10.08
CA LEU A 15 -3.14 -8.38 11.46
C LEU A 15 -2.14 -7.24 11.52
N GLY A 16 -2.53 -6.13 12.12
CA GLY A 16 -1.64 -4.98 12.35
C GLY A 16 -0.62 -5.27 13.47
N VAL A 17 0.43 -6.00 13.16
CA VAL A 17 1.55 -6.35 14.05
C VAL A 17 2.42 -5.15 14.35
N GLN A 18 2.75 -4.36 13.35
CA GLN A 18 3.58 -3.16 13.34
C GLN A 18 5.07 -3.44 13.63
N THR A 19 5.41 -4.10 14.70
CA THR A 19 6.77 -4.52 15.09
C THR A 19 6.67 -5.62 16.15
N PHE A 20 7.72 -6.43 16.28
CA PHE A 20 7.84 -7.43 17.37
C PHE A 20 8.55 -6.85 18.61
N ASP A 21 9.09 -5.63 18.57
CA ASP A 21 9.69 -4.99 19.74
C ASP A 21 8.62 -4.34 20.62
N ASN A 22 8.43 -4.87 21.82
CA ASN A 22 7.46 -4.39 22.80
C ASN A 22 7.68 -2.92 23.22
N ARG A 23 8.92 -2.42 23.17
CA ARG A 23 9.24 -1.02 23.49
C ARG A 23 8.76 -0.10 22.36
N LEU A 24 8.95 -0.53 21.10
CA LEU A 24 8.46 0.20 19.95
C LEU A 24 6.94 0.15 19.89
N LEU A 25 6.30 -1.02 20.14
CA LEU A 25 4.84 -1.14 20.24
C LEU A 25 4.26 -0.13 21.24
N LYS A 26 4.81 -0.07 22.45
CA LYS A 26 4.39 0.91 23.45
C LYS A 26 4.58 2.35 22.99
N LYS A 27 5.69 2.64 22.30
CA LYS A 27 6.03 3.98 21.79
C LYS A 27 5.05 4.48 20.73
N ILE A 28 4.54 3.58 19.89
CA ILE A 28 3.52 3.87 18.87
C ILE A 28 2.08 3.73 19.39
N GLY A 29 1.90 3.47 20.70
CA GLY A 29 0.58 3.43 21.34
C GLY A 29 -0.21 2.15 21.11
N ARG A 30 0.46 1.04 20.79
CA ARG A 30 -0.18 -0.27 20.66
C ARG A 30 -0.34 -0.92 22.04
N SER A 31 -1.47 -1.61 22.23
CA SER A 31 -1.82 -2.29 23.48
C SER A 31 -1.39 -3.75 23.51
N HIS A 32 -1.14 -4.36 22.37
CA HIS A 32 -0.68 -5.74 22.26
C HIS A 32 0.83 -5.86 22.44
N GLN A 33 1.27 -7.06 22.78
CA GLN A 33 2.67 -7.44 22.94
C GLN A 33 3.07 -8.50 21.89
N GLU A 34 4.37 -8.75 21.77
CA GLU A 34 4.92 -9.77 20.86
C GLU A 34 4.22 -11.12 21.00
N GLN A 35 3.99 -11.61 22.23
CA GLN A 35 3.33 -12.90 22.47
C GLN A 35 1.91 -12.96 21.88
N ASP A 36 1.17 -11.85 21.95
CA ASP A 36 -0.18 -11.77 21.35
C ASP A 36 -0.17 -12.01 19.85
N ILE A 37 0.92 -11.66 19.16
CA ILE A 37 1.08 -11.88 17.72
C ILE A 37 1.08 -13.39 17.42
N TYR A 38 1.97 -14.13 18.09
CA TYR A 38 2.08 -15.59 17.93
C TYR A 38 0.77 -16.29 18.29
N ASP A 39 0.19 -15.96 19.43
CA ASP A 39 -1.07 -16.53 19.90
C ASP A 39 -2.22 -16.32 18.90
N ASN A 40 -2.29 -15.13 18.27
CA ASN A 40 -3.35 -14.85 17.29
C ASN A 40 -3.10 -15.54 15.95
N ILE A 41 -1.86 -15.62 15.47
CA ILE A 41 -1.51 -16.37 14.26
C ILE A 41 -1.85 -17.85 14.43
N ASP A 42 -1.45 -18.45 15.57
CA ASP A 42 -1.75 -19.85 15.86
C ASP A 42 -3.26 -20.12 15.93
N ARG A 43 -4.02 -19.25 16.58
CA ARG A 43 -5.48 -19.35 16.63
C ARG A 43 -6.14 -19.23 15.25
N LEU A 44 -5.61 -18.39 14.36
CA LEU A 44 -6.12 -18.26 12.99
C LEU A 44 -5.81 -19.53 12.18
N LYS A 45 -4.58 -20.04 12.25
CA LYS A 45 -4.20 -21.31 11.60
C LYS A 45 -5.05 -22.48 12.09
N LEU A 46 -5.22 -22.62 13.41
CA LEU A 46 -6.08 -23.65 14.00
C LEU A 46 -7.55 -23.52 13.59
N ALA A 47 -8.02 -22.30 13.30
CA ALA A 47 -9.35 -22.07 12.76
C ALA A 47 -9.48 -22.38 11.26
N GLY A 48 -8.38 -22.69 10.57
CA GLY A 48 -8.35 -23.04 9.14
C GLY A 48 -8.19 -21.83 8.22
N PHE A 49 -7.65 -20.71 8.70
CA PHE A 49 -7.28 -19.58 7.83
C PHE A 49 -5.85 -19.79 7.30
N ASP A 50 -5.72 -19.99 5.99
CA ASP A 50 -4.44 -20.10 5.30
C ASP A 50 -3.97 -18.77 4.70
N ASN A 51 -4.90 -17.89 4.33
CA ASN A 51 -4.59 -16.57 3.79
C ASN A 51 -4.50 -15.52 4.91
N ILE A 52 -3.35 -15.54 5.58
CA ILE A 52 -3.04 -14.62 6.68
C ILE A 52 -1.99 -13.62 6.21
N SER A 53 -2.21 -12.36 6.53
CA SER A 53 -1.27 -11.24 6.33
C SER A 53 -0.91 -10.60 7.65
N ILE A 54 0.31 -10.07 7.73
CA ILE A 54 0.70 -9.14 8.80
C ILE A 54 1.13 -7.81 8.20
N ASP A 55 0.86 -6.73 8.95
CA ASP A 55 1.32 -5.40 8.59
C ASP A 55 2.45 -5.00 9.55
N LEU A 56 3.61 -4.64 9.00
CA LEU A 56 4.78 -4.16 9.73
C LEU A 56 5.09 -2.72 9.34
N ILE A 57 5.67 -1.97 10.27
CA ILE A 57 6.15 -0.62 10.02
C ILE A 57 7.65 -0.58 10.28
N TYR A 58 8.43 -0.12 9.30
CA TYR A 58 9.84 0.19 9.46
C TYR A 58 10.06 1.72 9.55
N ALA A 59 11.29 2.14 9.79
CA ALA A 59 11.65 3.54 10.05
C ALA A 59 10.88 4.17 11.23
N LEU A 60 10.49 3.35 12.22
CA LEU A 60 9.88 3.84 13.46
C LEU A 60 10.87 4.75 14.23
N PRO A 61 10.37 5.71 15.05
CA PRO A 61 11.23 6.59 15.84
C PRO A 61 12.22 5.81 16.69
N THR A 62 13.52 6.04 16.48
CA THR A 62 14.65 5.34 17.14
C THR A 62 14.83 3.88 16.73
N GLN A 63 14.15 3.37 15.72
CA GLN A 63 14.37 2.01 15.23
C GLN A 63 15.76 1.89 14.58
N THR A 64 16.45 0.80 14.85
CA THR A 64 17.75 0.49 14.26
C THR A 64 17.62 -0.57 13.18
N MET A 65 18.69 -0.75 12.37
CA MET A 65 18.75 -1.79 11.35
C MET A 65 18.62 -3.19 11.97
N GLU A 66 19.25 -3.44 13.11
CA GLU A 66 19.20 -4.72 13.82
C GLU A 66 17.77 -5.06 14.24
N GLN A 67 16.98 -4.06 14.66
CA GLN A 67 15.58 -4.27 15.00
C GLN A 67 14.73 -4.59 13.77
N VAL A 68 15.03 -4.01 12.60
CA VAL A 68 14.36 -4.37 11.35
C VAL A 68 14.73 -5.80 10.94
N GLN A 69 16.00 -6.18 11.05
CA GLN A 69 16.48 -7.53 10.77
C GLN A 69 15.78 -8.57 11.66
N GLU A 70 15.66 -8.29 12.94
CA GLU A 70 14.96 -9.16 13.90
C GLU A 70 13.45 -9.26 13.55
N ASN A 71 12.80 -8.13 13.21
CA ASN A 71 11.39 -8.12 12.78
C ASN A 71 11.17 -8.97 11.54
N VAL A 72 12.02 -8.86 10.53
CA VAL A 72 11.91 -9.67 9.30
C VAL A 72 12.11 -11.15 9.60
N ALA A 73 13.12 -11.50 10.40
CA ALA A 73 13.37 -12.88 10.79
C ALA A 73 12.18 -13.50 11.55
N LYS A 74 11.62 -12.77 12.51
CA LYS A 74 10.42 -13.20 13.27
C LYS A 74 9.18 -13.32 12.36
N ALA A 75 8.99 -12.38 11.43
CA ALA A 75 7.89 -12.41 10.48
C ALA A 75 7.98 -13.63 9.56
N LEU A 76 9.17 -13.94 9.04
CA LEU A 76 9.41 -15.13 8.21
C LEU A 76 9.16 -16.44 8.99
N ALA A 77 9.51 -16.47 10.28
CA ALA A 77 9.26 -17.63 11.13
C ALA A 77 7.77 -17.91 11.40
N LEU A 78 6.88 -16.94 11.16
CA LEU A 78 5.43 -17.16 11.27
C LEU A 78 4.87 -18.09 10.19
N ASP A 79 5.61 -18.33 9.10
CA ASP A 79 5.17 -19.14 7.96
C ASP A 79 3.76 -18.77 7.48
N ILE A 80 3.62 -17.53 7.05
CA ILE A 80 2.40 -16.94 6.50
C ILE A 80 2.64 -16.46 5.06
N PRO A 81 1.62 -16.42 4.19
CA PRO A 81 1.83 -16.19 2.76
C PRO A 81 1.92 -14.71 2.36
N HIS A 82 1.62 -13.75 3.23
CA HIS A 82 1.56 -12.34 2.84
C HIS A 82 2.07 -11.42 3.96
N MET A 83 2.78 -10.35 3.57
CA MET A 83 3.29 -9.31 4.46
C MET A 83 3.15 -7.94 3.82
N SER A 84 2.68 -6.96 4.59
CA SER A 84 2.73 -5.53 4.23
C SER A 84 3.80 -4.85 5.07
N LEU A 85 4.74 -4.15 4.45
CA LEU A 85 5.80 -3.42 5.14
C LEU A 85 5.80 -1.97 4.66
N TYR A 86 5.40 -1.08 5.56
CA TYR A 86 5.29 0.36 5.30
C TYR A 86 6.39 1.11 6.02
N SER A 87 6.95 2.14 5.39
CA SER A 87 7.67 3.15 6.15
C SER A 87 6.70 3.97 7.02
N LEU A 88 7.20 4.52 8.11
CA LEU A 88 6.36 5.36 8.97
C LEU A 88 5.94 6.64 8.25
N ILE A 89 4.67 6.75 7.91
CA ILE A 89 4.07 7.97 7.36
C ILE A 89 3.50 8.82 8.50
N LEU A 90 3.85 10.11 8.51
CA LEU A 90 3.36 11.06 9.50
C LEU A 90 2.13 11.80 8.96
N GLU A 91 0.97 11.44 9.46
CA GLU A 91 -0.29 12.09 9.08
C GLU A 91 -0.57 13.33 9.93
N ASN A 92 -1.17 14.35 9.32
CA ASN A 92 -1.64 15.55 10.02
C ASN A 92 -2.62 15.19 11.15
N HIS A 93 -2.63 16.01 12.19
CA HIS A 93 -3.48 15.84 13.40
C HIS A 93 -3.12 14.62 14.26
N THR A 94 -2.00 13.94 14.02
CA THR A 94 -1.50 12.85 14.87
C THR A 94 -0.55 13.36 15.96
N VAL A 95 -0.40 12.56 17.03
CA VAL A 95 0.57 12.84 18.10
C VAL A 95 2.00 12.87 17.54
N PHE A 96 2.31 12.01 16.57
CA PHE A 96 3.64 11.95 15.97
C PHE A 96 3.95 13.20 15.14
N MET A 97 3.03 13.66 14.31
CA MET A 97 3.18 14.90 13.57
C MET A 97 3.41 16.10 14.51
N ASN A 98 2.67 16.19 15.63
CA ASN A 98 2.85 17.22 16.61
C ASN A 98 4.22 17.15 17.31
N ARG A 99 4.74 15.94 17.57
CA ARG A 99 6.10 15.75 18.13
C ARG A 99 7.17 16.12 17.11
N MET A 100 7.00 15.76 15.84
CA MET A 100 7.91 16.11 14.75
C MET A 100 8.02 17.63 14.61
N ARG A 101 6.90 18.35 14.53
CA ARG A 101 6.87 19.83 14.44
C ARG A 101 7.57 20.51 15.62
N ARG A 102 7.65 19.85 16.76
CA ARG A 102 8.37 20.34 17.95
C ARG A 102 9.82 19.86 18.03
N GLY A 103 10.34 19.18 17.01
CA GLY A 103 11.69 18.61 17.00
C GLY A 103 11.89 17.48 18.05
N LYS A 104 10.81 16.83 18.52
CA LYS A 104 10.84 15.82 19.59
C LYS A 104 10.56 14.40 19.08
N LEU A 105 10.66 14.17 17.78
CA LEU A 105 10.48 12.85 17.16
C LEU A 105 11.78 12.45 16.44
N PRO A 106 12.64 11.63 17.04
CA PRO A 106 13.89 11.18 16.42
C PRO A 106 13.57 10.10 15.37
N LEU A 107 13.42 10.48 14.12
CA LEU A 107 13.26 9.57 12.99
C LEU A 107 14.63 9.08 12.49
N PRO A 108 14.74 7.89 11.91
CA PRO A 108 15.89 7.48 11.12
C PRO A 108 16.16 8.50 10.00
N LYS A 109 17.40 8.57 9.56
CA LYS A 109 17.76 9.36 8.37
C LYS A 109 17.26 8.64 7.12
N GLU A 110 17.03 9.39 6.05
CA GLU A 110 16.53 8.87 4.76
C GLU A 110 17.42 7.75 4.20
N GLU A 111 18.75 7.89 4.36
CA GLU A 111 19.70 6.86 3.92
C GLU A 111 19.48 5.53 4.65
N LEU A 112 19.27 5.60 5.99
CA LEU A 112 19.00 4.41 6.79
C LEU A 112 17.63 3.80 6.49
N GLU A 113 16.63 4.64 6.21
CA GLU A 113 15.31 4.18 5.78
C GLU A 113 15.39 3.43 4.45
N ALA A 114 16.15 3.96 3.50
CA ALA A 114 16.42 3.29 2.22
C ALA A 114 17.16 1.95 2.40
N GLU A 115 18.17 1.89 3.27
CA GLU A 115 18.89 0.67 3.61
C GLU A 115 17.95 -0.38 4.26
N MET A 116 17.06 0.05 5.16
CA MET A 116 16.05 -0.82 5.76
C MET A 116 15.12 -1.42 4.70
N PHE A 117 14.63 -0.60 3.79
CA PHE A 117 13.75 -1.05 2.71
C PHE A 117 14.46 -2.02 1.76
N GLU A 118 15.70 -1.70 1.39
CA GLU A 118 16.51 -2.59 0.54
C GLU A 118 16.73 -3.96 1.20
N TYR A 119 17.06 -3.98 2.48
CA TYR A 119 17.21 -5.22 3.26
C TYR A 119 15.90 -6.03 3.28
N ILE A 120 14.78 -5.38 3.55
CA ILE A 120 13.45 -6.02 3.57
C ILE A 120 13.17 -6.71 2.23
N ILE A 121 13.36 -5.99 1.11
CA ILE A 121 13.14 -6.55 -0.24
C ILE A 121 14.03 -7.80 -0.44
N GLN A 122 15.31 -7.69 -0.13
CA GLN A 122 16.28 -8.78 -0.36
C GLN A 122 15.94 -10.03 0.46
N GLU A 123 15.59 -9.88 1.75
CA GLU A 123 15.30 -11.03 2.61
C GLU A 123 13.98 -11.70 2.26
N LEU A 124 12.94 -10.91 1.95
CA LEU A 124 11.65 -11.47 1.57
C LEU A 124 11.71 -12.15 0.19
N GLU A 125 12.40 -11.56 -0.79
CA GLU A 125 12.62 -12.20 -2.10
C GLU A 125 13.44 -13.50 -1.96
N ARG A 126 14.48 -13.51 -1.10
CA ARG A 126 15.28 -14.72 -0.79
C ARG A 126 14.43 -15.81 -0.14
N ALA A 127 13.45 -15.42 0.68
CA ALA A 127 12.48 -16.34 1.28
C ALA A 127 11.35 -16.77 0.33
N GLY A 128 11.40 -16.36 -0.95
CA GLY A 128 10.46 -16.72 -2.00
C GLY A 128 9.15 -15.94 -1.97
N PHE A 129 9.15 -14.74 -1.39
CA PHE A 129 8.06 -13.78 -1.58
C PHE A 129 8.28 -12.97 -2.85
N GLU A 130 7.20 -12.60 -3.50
CA GLU A 130 7.21 -11.63 -4.59
C GLU A 130 6.86 -10.25 -4.05
N HIS A 131 7.71 -9.25 -4.31
CA HIS A 131 7.41 -7.84 -4.10
C HIS A 131 6.50 -7.38 -5.24
N TYR A 132 5.17 -7.55 -5.09
CA TYR A 132 4.23 -7.37 -6.20
C TYR A 132 3.74 -5.93 -6.37
N GLU A 133 3.81 -5.12 -5.32
CA GLU A 133 3.57 -3.68 -5.35
C GLU A 133 4.34 -2.98 -4.22
N ILE A 134 4.27 -1.67 -4.11
CA ILE A 134 5.22 -0.81 -3.38
C ILE A 134 5.50 -1.23 -1.94
N SER A 135 4.50 -1.71 -1.19
CA SER A 135 4.62 -2.05 0.23
C SER A 135 4.25 -3.50 0.55
N ASN A 136 3.82 -4.29 -0.44
CA ASN A 136 3.28 -5.61 -0.19
C ASN A 136 4.08 -6.72 -0.86
N PHE A 137 4.25 -7.80 -0.10
CA PHE A 137 4.99 -8.99 -0.46
C PHE A 137 4.12 -10.22 -0.23
N SER A 138 4.10 -11.14 -1.17
CA SER A 138 3.33 -12.37 -1.04
C SER A 138 4.04 -13.58 -1.64
N LYS A 139 3.66 -14.75 -1.17
CA LYS A 139 3.88 -15.98 -1.94
C LYS A 139 3.00 -15.92 -3.20
N PRO A 140 3.40 -16.55 -4.34
CA PRO A 140 2.60 -16.58 -5.55
C PRO A 140 1.16 -17.02 -5.29
N GLY A 141 0.17 -16.26 -5.78
CA GLY A 141 -1.26 -16.54 -5.63
C GLY A 141 -1.90 -16.01 -4.35
N PHE A 142 -1.13 -15.33 -3.47
CA PHE A 142 -1.63 -14.70 -2.24
C PHE A 142 -1.63 -13.17 -2.27
N GLU A 143 -1.45 -12.58 -3.45
CA GLU A 143 -1.53 -11.12 -3.64
C GLU A 143 -2.89 -10.60 -3.17
N SER A 144 -2.92 -9.44 -2.55
CA SER A 144 -4.16 -8.78 -2.16
C SER A 144 -4.90 -8.26 -3.40
N ARG A 145 -5.92 -9.01 -3.85
CA ARG A 145 -6.77 -8.59 -4.98
C ARG A 145 -7.40 -7.23 -4.75
N HIS A 146 -7.75 -6.91 -3.49
CA HIS A 146 -8.31 -5.63 -3.12
C HIS A 146 -7.31 -4.48 -3.35
N ASN A 147 -6.04 -4.66 -2.96
CA ASN A 147 -5.01 -3.66 -3.20
C ASN A 147 -4.71 -3.51 -4.71
N LEU A 148 -4.57 -4.64 -5.42
CA LEU A 148 -4.33 -4.63 -6.86
C LEU A 148 -5.44 -3.92 -7.64
N MET A 149 -6.70 -4.02 -7.20
CA MET A 149 -7.81 -3.31 -7.82
C MET A 149 -7.60 -1.78 -7.79
N TYR A 150 -7.07 -1.24 -6.68
CA TYR A 150 -6.74 0.19 -6.61
C TYR A 150 -5.57 0.56 -7.51
N TRP A 151 -4.51 -0.26 -7.52
CA TRP A 151 -3.35 -0.03 -8.37
C TRP A 151 -3.64 -0.24 -9.87
N ASP A 152 -4.67 -1.02 -10.19
CA ASP A 152 -5.22 -1.15 -11.54
C ASP A 152 -6.14 -0.01 -11.95
N ASN A 153 -6.31 0.97 -11.08
CA ASN A 153 -7.23 2.10 -11.28
C ASN A 153 -8.62 1.61 -11.73
N ALA A 154 -9.08 0.52 -11.09
CA ALA A 154 -10.39 -0.06 -11.34
C ALA A 154 -11.48 0.68 -10.57
N GLU A 155 -12.70 0.61 -11.06
CA GLU A 155 -13.86 1.17 -10.37
C GLU A 155 -14.20 0.38 -9.10
N TYR A 156 -14.62 1.11 -8.06
CA TYR A 156 -15.04 0.52 -6.79
C TYR A 156 -16.08 1.36 -6.07
N TYR A 157 -16.91 0.70 -5.29
CA TYR A 157 -17.92 1.35 -4.47
C TYR A 157 -17.39 1.62 -3.05
N GLY A 158 -17.54 2.86 -2.59
CA GLY A 158 -17.33 3.22 -1.19
C GLY A 158 -18.56 2.84 -0.34
N LEU A 159 -18.45 1.79 0.47
CA LEU A 159 -19.53 1.33 1.33
C LEU A 159 -19.28 1.73 2.78
N GLY A 160 -20.25 2.44 3.37
CA GLY A 160 -20.19 2.86 4.77
C GLY A 160 -19.83 4.33 4.98
N ALA A 161 -19.88 4.74 6.26
CA ALA A 161 -19.57 6.10 6.69
C ALA A 161 -18.10 6.45 6.42
N GLY A 162 -17.86 7.59 5.77
CA GLY A 162 -16.53 8.10 5.45
C GLY A 162 -15.81 7.35 4.32
N ALA A 163 -16.42 6.33 3.72
CA ALA A 163 -15.84 5.57 2.64
C ALA A 163 -15.78 6.42 1.35
N SER A 164 -14.71 6.21 0.58
CA SER A 164 -14.55 6.77 -0.76
C SER A 164 -14.84 5.71 -1.82
N GLY A 165 -15.29 6.13 -3.00
CA GLY A 165 -15.53 5.29 -4.15
C GLY A 165 -15.09 5.97 -5.44
N TYR A 166 -14.92 5.19 -6.50
CA TYR A 166 -14.59 5.65 -7.84
C TYR A 166 -15.42 4.85 -8.86
N VAL A 167 -16.34 5.50 -9.56
CA VAL A 167 -17.26 4.86 -10.52
C VAL A 167 -17.56 5.82 -11.66
N ASN A 168 -17.45 5.37 -12.90
CA ASN A 168 -17.74 6.15 -14.12
C ASN A 168 -17.00 7.51 -14.18
N GLY A 169 -15.71 7.53 -13.81
CA GLY A 169 -14.91 8.74 -13.79
C GLY A 169 -15.26 9.72 -12.66
N VAL A 170 -16.11 9.32 -11.71
CA VAL A 170 -16.50 10.13 -10.56
C VAL A 170 -15.90 9.55 -9.29
N ARG A 171 -15.01 10.31 -8.65
CA ARG A 171 -14.54 10.03 -7.31
C ARG A 171 -15.51 10.65 -6.31
N TYR A 172 -15.89 9.89 -5.29
CA TYR A 172 -16.80 10.40 -4.27
C TYR A 172 -16.38 9.98 -2.88
N LYS A 173 -16.89 10.69 -1.89
CA LYS A 173 -16.73 10.38 -0.47
C LYS A 173 -18.08 10.45 0.23
N ASN A 174 -18.35 9.49 1.10
CA ASN A 174 -19.54 9.46 1.94
C ASN A 174 -19.37 10.34 3.19
N HIS A 175 -20.47 10.74 3.81
CA HIS A 175 -20.45 11.43 5.09
C HIS A 175 -19.67 10.63 6.15
N GLY A 176 -18.70 11.28 6.83
CA GLY A 176 -17.83 10.65 7.82
C GLY A 176 -18.55 10.23 9.11
N PRO A 177 -19.26 11.16 9.82
CA PRO A 177 -19.98 10.83 11.04
C PRO A 177 -21.15 9.89 10.78
N ILE A 178 -21.26 8.78 11.55
CA ILE A 178 -22.29 7.74 11.35
C ILE A 178 -23.71 8.30 11.28
N ARG A 179 -24.07 9.24 12.15
CA ARG A 179 -25.41 9.86 12.15
C ARG A 179 -25.71 10.59 10.84
N HIS A 180 -24.74 11.35 10.33
CA HIS A 180 -24.91 12.08 9.06
C HIS A 180 -24.99 11.11 7.88
N TYR A 181 -24.16 10.05 7.90
CA TYR A 181 -24.22 8.99 6.89
C TYR A 181 -25.60 8.32 6.85
N MET A 182 -26.12 7.89 8.00
CA MET A 182 -27.45 7.25 8.08
C MET A 182 -28.54 8.17 7.56
N GLN A 183 -28.58 9.44 8.00
CA GLN A 183 -29.55 10.43 7.53
C GLN A 183 -29.45 10.71 6.03
N ALA A 184 -28.23 10.68 5.48
CA ALA A 184 -27.99 10.88 4.06
C ALA A 184 -28.45 9.66 3.24
N VAL A 185 -28.22 8.43 3.73
CA VAL A 185 -28.72 7.18 3.12
C VAL A 185 -30.25 7.18 3.09
N GLU A 186 -30.92 7.58 4.19
CA GLU A 186 -32.37 7.70 4.24
C GLU A 186 -32.94 8.68 3.21
N LYS A 187 -32.16 9.70 2.84
CA LYS A 187 -32.48 10.68 1.78
C LYS A 187 -32.09 10.23 0.37
N GLY A 188 -31.54 9.03 0.24
CA GLY A 188 -31.17 8.43 -1.05
C GLY A 188 -29.78 8.80 -1.59
N ASN A 189 -29.00 9.64 -0.90
CA ASN A 189 -27.62 9.95 -1.32
C ASN A 189 -26.71 10.12 -0.10
N ALA A 190 -25.77 9.18 0.06
CA ALA A 190 -24.79 9.18 1.15
C ALA A 190 -23.55 10.05 0.89
N ARG A 191 -23.36 10.55 -0.32
CA ARG A 191 -22.17 11.26 -0.75
C ARG A 191 -22.15 12.68 -0.21
N VAL A 192 -20.99 13.11 0.31
CA VAL A 192 -20.76 14.49 0.78
C VAL A 192 -19.86 15.27 -0.19
N GLN A 193 -19.09 14.55 -1.00
CA GLN A 193 -18.19 15.13 -1.99
C GLN A 193 -18.23 14.28 -3.25
N GLU A 194 -18.22 14.93 -4.40
CA GLU A 194 -18.07 14.31 -5.71
C GLU A 194 -17.09 15.14 -6.54
N GLU A 195 -16.24 14.46 -7.27
CA GLU A 195 -15.23 15.02 -8.16
C GLU A 195 -15.31 14.28 -9.50
N HIS A 196 -15.61 15.00 -10.56
CA HIS A 196 -15.65 14.47 -11.92
C HIS A 196 -14.27 14.63 -12.55
N LEU A 197 -13.59 13.52 -12.76
CA LEU A 197 -12.26 13.54 -13.35
C LEU A 197 -12.34 13.77 -14.85
N SER A 198 -11.51 14.67 -15.36
CA SER A 198 -11.25 14.82 -16.78
C SER A 198 -10.50 13.60 -17.34
N GLN A 199 -10.49 13.41 -18.65
CA GLN A 199 -9.71 12.34 -19.29
C GLN A 199 -8.22 12.47 -18.95
N THR A 200 -7.70 13.69 -18.89
CA THR A 200 -6.31 13.96 -18.52
C THR A 200 -6.00 13.45 -17.11
N GLU A 201 -6.81 13.85 -16.12
CA GLU A 201 -6.65 13.38 -14.73
C GLU A 201 -6.76 11.86 -14.60
N MET A 202 -7.68 11.23 -15.34
CA MET A 202 -7.79 9.76 -15.35
C MET A 202 -6.55 9.08 -15.95
N MET A 203 -5.93 9.67 -16.99
CA MET A 203 -4.68 9.16 -17.58
C MET A 203 -3.49 9.32 -16.62
N GLU A 204 -3.38 10.47 -15.96
CA GLU A 204 -2.35 10.72 -14.92
C GLU A 204 -2.46 9.73 -13.77
N GLU A 205 -3.67 9.49 -13.28
CA GLU A 205 -3.91 8.52 -12.22
C GLU A 205 -3.60 7.08 -12.64
N GLU A 206 -3.90 6.71 -13.88
CA GLU A 206 -3.51 5.40 -14.43
C GLU A 206 -2.00 5.18 -14.34
N MET A 207 -1.21 6.22 -14.67
CA MET A 207 0.24 6.16 -14.55
C MET A 207 0.68 6.16 -13.08
N PHE A 208 0.16 7.06 -12.26
CA PHE A 208 0.52 7.19 -10.85
C PHE A 208 0.23 5.91 -10.05
N LEU A 209 -0.93 5.30 -10.27
CA LEU A 209 -1.34 4.08 -9.57
C LEU A 209 -0.68 2.84 -10.17
N GLY A 210 -0.66 2.74 -11.49
CA GLY A 210 -0.15 1.56 -12.18
C GLY A 210 1.36 1.35 -12.02
N LEU A 211 2.15 2.42 -11.92
CA LEU A 211 3.58 2.36 -11.67
C LEU A 211 3.92 1.84 -10.26
N ARG A 212 2.97 1.82 -9.32
CA ARG A 212 3.16 1.22 -7.99
C ARG A 212 3.24 -0.30 -8.03
N LYS A 213 2.79 -0.92 -9.11
CA LYS A 213 2.90 -2.38 -9.31
C LYS A 213 4.24 -2.78 -9.93
N LYS A 214 4.79 -3.91 -9.53
CA LYS A 214 5.96 -4.52 -10.19
C LYS A 214 5.68 -4.87 -11.67
N THR A 215 4.43 -5.19 -11.99
CA THR A 215 3.97 -5.44 -13.36
C THR A 215 3.84 -4.15 -14.20
N GLY A 216 3.75 -2.98 -13.55
CA GLY A 216 3.66 -1.70 -14.23
C GLY A 216 2.35 -1.45 -14.97
N VAL A 217 2.42 -0.56 -15.96
CA VAL A 217 1.30 -0.11 -16.80
C VAL A 217 1.43 -0.71 -18.20
N SER A 218 0.40 -1.40 -18.68
CA SER A 218 0.34 -1.90 -20.06
C SER A 218 -0.07 -0.77 -21.01
N LYS A 219 0.76 -0.49 -22.01
CA LYS A 219 0.48 0.52 -23.04
C LYS A 219 -0.80 0.18 -23.81
N LYS A 220 -0.96 -1.10 -24.16
CA LYS A 220 -2.15 -1.57 -24.87
C LYS A 220 -3.43 -1.33 -24.05
N ARG A 221 -3.43 -1.70 -22.74
CA ARG A 221 -4.59 -1.46 -21.88
C ARG A 221 -4.89 0.03 -21.71
N PHE A 222 -3.86 0.87 -21.62
CA PHE A 222 -4.00 2.32 -21.60
C PHE A 222 -4.70 2.85 -22.88
N GLU A 223 -4.23 2.41 -24.05
CA GLU A 223 -4.83 2.81 -25.32
C GLU A 223 -6.29 2.34 -25.46
N GLU A 224 -6.59 1.10 -25.04
CA GLU A 224 -7.95 0.56 -25.02
C GLU A 224 -8.87 1.36 -24.07
N LYS A 225 -8.36 1.79 -22.91
CA LYS A 225 -9.14 2.51 -21.88
C LYS A 225 -9.42 3.97 -22.28
N PHE A 226 -8.45 4.65 -22.87
CA PHE A 226 -8.52 6.09 -23.09
C PHE A 226 -8.69 6.50 -24.58
N GLY A 227 -8.49 5.58 -25.51
CA GLY A 227 -8.52 5.87 -26.94
C GLY A 227 -7.37 6.76 -27.41
N VAL A 228 -6.30 6.88 -26.62
CA VAL A 228 -5.14 7.73 -26.88
C VAL A 228 -3.92 6.84 -27.07
N ASN A 229 -3.09 7.13 -28.09
CA ASN A 229 -1.85 6.40 -28.30
C ASN A 229 -0.86 6.72 -27.19
N PHE A 230 -0.40 5.69 -26.48
CA PHE A 230 0.46 5.82 -25.32
C PHE A 230 1.80 6.49 -25.65
N ASP A 231 2.46 6.07 -26.73
CA ASP A 231 3.78 6.57 -27.08
C ASP A 231 3.74 8.01 -27.59
N GLN A 232 2.63 8.44 -28.19
CA GLN A 232 2.42 9.85 -28.55
C GLN A 232 2.26 10.71 -27.28
N GLN A 233 1.58 10.21 -26.26
CA GLN A 233 1.30 10.95 -25.03
C GLN A 233 2.49 10.98 -24.08
N TYR A 234 3.11 9.82 -23.82
CA TYR A 234 4.10 9.64 -22.76
C TYR A 234 5.47 9.15 -23.26
N GLY A 235 5.64 8.87 -24.55
CA GLY A 235 6.89 8.35 -25.12
C GLY A 235 8.13 9.14 -24.73
N PRO A 236 8.17 10.48 -24.87
CA PRO A 236 9.32 11.30 -24.49
C PRO A 236 9.68 11.20 -23.01
N VAL A 237 8.66 11.13 -22.12
CA VAL A 237 8.85 10.98 -20.66
C VAL A 237 9.43 9.60 -20.33
N VAL A 238 8.87 8.55 -20.94
CA VAL A 238 9.34 7.16 -20.74
C VAL A 238 10.77 7.00 -21.22
N GLU A 239 11.12 7.55 -22.39
CA GLU A 239 12.48 7.50 -22.92
C GLU A 239 13.49 8.18 -21.96
N LYS A 240 13.17 9.40 -21.52
CA LYS A 240 14.02 10.16 -20.58
C LYS A 240 14.23 9.40 -19.26
N LEU A 241 13.15 8.87 -18.67
CA LEU A 241 13.23 8.13 -17.41
C LEU A 241 13.98 6.79 -17.58
N THR A 242 13.85 6.16 -18.74
CA THR A 242 14.62 4.94 -19.09
C THR A 242 16.11 5.25 -19.20
N GLN A 243 16.49 6.35 -19.86
CA GLN A 243 17.89 6.80 -19.94
C GLN A 243 18.49 7.11 -18.55
N GLN A 244 17.66 7.57 -17.60
CA GLN A 244 18.05 7.79 -16.21
C GLN A 244 18.13 6.50 -15.37
N GLY A 245 17.76 5.36 -15.95
CA GLY A 245 17.70 4.06 -15.29
C GLY A 245 16.58 3.94 -14.25
N LEU A 246 15.52 4.73 -14.37
CA LEU A 246 14.37 4.73 -13.48
C LEU A 246 13.23 3.82 -13.99
N LEU A 247 13.12 3.65 -15.29
CA LEU A 247 12.19 2.72 -15.93
C LEU A 247 12.95 1.60 -16.64
N VAL A 248 12.30 0.44 -16.74
CA VAL A 248 12.82 -0.70 -17.50
C VAL A 248 12.56 -0.43 -19.00
N PRO A 249 13.55 -0.62 -19.89
CA PRO A 249 13.34 -0.55 -21.33
C PRO A 249 12.48 -1.74 -21.79
N ASP A 250 11.19 -1.52 -21.96
CA ASP A 250 10.21 -2.52 -22.39
C ASP A 250 9.30 -1.92 -23.47
N LYS A 251 8.93 -2.72 -24.46
CA LYS A 251 8.12 -2.28 -25.59
C LYS A 251 6.64 -2.09 -25.23
N ASP A 252 6.12 -2.98 -24.40
CA ASP A 252 4.68 -3.12 -24.18
C ASP A 252 4.24 -2.68 -22.78
N ILE A 253 5.20 -2.58 -21.84
CA ILE A 253 4.94 -2.30 -20.43
C ILE A 253 5.85 -1.19 -19.93
N VAL A 254 5.27 -0.25 -19.17
CA VAL A 254 6.03 0.77 -18.43
C VAL A 254 6.07 0.38 -16.97
N ARG A 255 7.28 0.06 -16.47
CA ARG A 255 7.49 -0.33 -15.08
C ARG A 255 8.77 0.25 -14.51
N MET A 256 8.79 0.47 -13.22
CA MET A 256 9.95 1.00 -12.54
C MET A 256 11.06 -0.05 -12.40
N THR A 257 12.31 0.41 -12.45
CA THR A 257 13.47 -0.35 -11.97
C THR A 257 13.48 -0.34 -10.43
N LYS A 258 14.37 -1.13 -9.81
CA LYS A 258 14.61 -1.03 -8.35
C LYS A 258 14.96 0.42 -7.94
N LYS A 259 15.80 1.12 -8.69
CA LYS A 259 16.13 2.53 -8.47
C LYS A 259 14.91 3.44 -8.61
N GLY A 260 14.05 3.17 -9.61
CA GLY A 260 12.80 3.90 -9.81
C GLY A 260 11.83 3.76 -8.65
N LEU A 261 11.73 2.58 -8.04
CA LEU A 261 10.87 2.34 -6.87
C LEU A 261 11.24 3.23 -5.68
N PHE A 262 12.53 3.43 -5.41
CA PHE A 262 13.00 4.34 -4.35
C PHE A 262 12.68 5.81 -4.62
N LEU A 263 12.42 6.17 -5.88
CA LEU A 263 12.07 7.52 -6.35
C LEU A 263 10.65 7.55 -6.93
N GLY A 264 9.77 6.68 -6.44
CA GLY A 264 8.46 6.41 -7.03
C GLY A 264 7.62 7.66 -7.25
N ASP A 265 7.51 8.53 -6.24
CA ASP A 265 6.74 9.77 -6.36
C ASP A 265 7.37 10.73 -7.37
N THR A 266 8.70 10.87 -7.37
CA THR A 266 9.44 11.69 -8.36
C THR A 266 9.25 11.17 -9.78
N VAL A 267 9.21 9.83 -9.97
CA VAL A 267 8.92 9.21 -11.27
C VAL A 267 7.50 9.50 -11.68
N ALA A 268 6.53 9.31 -10.79
CA ALA A 268 5.11 9.49 -11.07
C ALA A 268 4.76 10.95 -11.43
N GLU A 269 5.36 11.94 -10.74
CA GLU A 269 5.20 13.37 -11.06
C GLU A 269 5.55 13.73 -12.51
N LYS A 270 6.43 12.98 -13.18
CA LYS A 270 6.80 13.24 -14.58
C LYS A 270 5.71 12.88 -15.58
N PHE A 271 4.69 12.15 -15.15
CA PHE A 271 3.54 11.78 -15.98
C PHE A 271 2.36 12.74 -15.83
N ILE A 272 2.49 13.80 -15.01
CA ILE A 272 1.51 14.88 -14.95
C ILE A 272 1.59 15.68 -16.25
N LEU A 273 0.43 15.89 -16.86
CA LEU A 273 0.25 16.61 -18.14
C LEU A 273 0.00 18.09 -17.84
N GLU A 274 0.68 18.98 -18.56
CA GLU A 274 0.50 20.45 -18.47
C GLU A 274 -0.79 20.92 -19.17
#